data_f84072422d232c8bfca5a6398d64c912
#
_entry.id   f84072422d232c8bfca5a6398d64c912
#
_cell.length_a   1.000
_cell.length_b   1.000
_cell.length_c   1.000
_cell.angle_alpha   90.00
_cell.angle_beta   90.00
_cell.angle_gamma   90.00
#
_symmetry.space_group_name_H-M   'P 1'
#
loop_
_entity.id
_entity.type
_entity.pdbx_description
1 polymer ?
#
loop_
_entity_poly.entity_id
_entity_poly.type
_entity_poly.pdbx_seq_one_letter_code
_entity_poly.pdbx_strand_id
1 'polypeptide(L)'
;GAKRDMELKLIVKLNGRSIESGQRGIKRTEADPASGVVRRFSRTVPLDQGENVIEVLAKSPSAISNPAVITLSSRQAAPADLFKPNLYVLSVGVSDYANNDLDLRFAHADAEGIARAFKSQQGRLFGEVKSRVLINEQATRGEVLDGFDWLESEVTQRDVAVVFVAGHGVNDSRDNYYFLPHDANPKKLRRSAVEWNAFNTILADLPGK
;
A
#
# COMPACT_ATOMS: atom_id res chain seq x y z
N GLY A 1 -26.45 -29.28 -2.71
CA GLY A 1 -25.13 -28.67 -2.63
C GLY A 1 -25.23 -27.18 -2.90
N ALA A 2 -25.08 -26.31 -1.88
CA ALA A 2 -25.06 -24.88 -2.05
C ALA A 2 -23.88 -24.51 -2.98
N LYS A 3 -24.16 -23.85 -4.10
CA LYS A 3 -23.12 -23.21 -4.90
C LYS A 3 -22.47 -22.13 -4.01
N ARG A 4 -21.24 -22.38 -3.56
CA ARG A 4 -20.41 -21.36 -2.93
C ARG A 4 -20.34 -20.17 -3.86
N ASP A 5 -20.78 -19.01 -3.37
CA ASP A 5 -20.64 -17.75 -4.08
C ASP A 5 -19.12 -17.51 -4.27
N MET A 6 -18.65 -17.71 -5.51
CA MET A 6 -17.23 -17.61 -5.82
C MET A 6 -16.85 -16.13 -5.74
N GLU A 7 -16.01 -15.76 -4.78
CA GLU A 7 -15.50 -14.42 -4.63
C GLU A 7 -14.70 -14.04 -5.88
N LEU A 8 -15.25 -13.13 -6.68
CA LEU A 8 -14.68 -12.66 -7.92
C LEU A 8 -14.18 -11.23 -7.72
N LYS A 9 -12.88 -11.03 -7.84
CA LYS A 9 -12.24 -9.72 -7.78
C LYS A 9 -11.95 -9.25 -9.20
N LEU A 10 -12.35 -8.00 -9.53
CA LEU A 10 -11.93 -7.35 -10.77
C LEU A 10 -10.65 -6.57 -10.55
N ILE A 11 -9.70 -6.76 -11.45
CA ILE A 11 -8.47 -5.99 -11.54
C ILE A 11 -8.61 -5.11 -12.78
N VAL A 12 -8.53 -3.80 -12.60
CA VAL A 12 -8.54 -2.83 -13.70
C VAL A 12 -7.17 -2.19 -13.78
N LYS A 13 -6.58 -2.22 -14.97
CA LYS A 13 -5.30 -1.55 -15.23
C LYS A 13 -5.51 -0.41 -16.22
N LEU A 14 -4.78 0.68 -16.04
CA LEU A 14 -4.64 1.78 -17.00
C LEU A 14 -3.17 1.88 -17.40
N ASN A 15 -2.89 1.80 -18.69
CA ASN A 15 -1.54 1.87 -19.24
C ASN A 15 -0.57 0.85 -18.59
N GLY A 16 -1.06 -0.39 -18.40
CA GLY A 16 -0.32 -1.50 -17.80
C GLY A 16 -0.25 -1.50 -16.27
N ARG A 17 -0.79 -0.47 -15.60
CA ARG A 17 -0.67 -0.28 -14.16
C ARG A 17 -2.02 -0.42 -13.46
N SER A 18 -2.05 -1.12 -12.34
CA SER A 18 -3.30 -1.36 -11.58
C SER A 18 -3.87 -0.05 -11.04
N ILE A 19 -5.16 0.20 -11.27
CA ILE A 19 -5.79 1.46 -10.82
C ILE A 19 -6.33 1.31 -9.40
N GLU A 20 -6.61 0.11 -8.95
CA GLU A 20 -6.99 -0.23 -7.57
C GLU A 20 -7.07 -1.74 -7.32
N SER A 21 -6.81 -2.13 -6.06
CA SER A 21 -7.20 -3.41 -5.49
C SER A 21 -8.46 -3.33 -4.59
N GLY A 22 -9.11 -2.17 -4.45
CA GLY A 22 -10.24 -1.93 -3.55
C GLY A 22 -11.61 -1.82 -4.23
N GLN A 23 -12.68 -2.02 -3.46
CA GLN A 23 -14.09 -1.98 -3.92
C GLN A 23 -14.61 -0.57 -4.24
N ARG A 24 -13.77 0.46 -4.27
CA ARG A 24 -14.19 1.84 -4.53
C ARG A 24 -14.64 2.05 -5.97
N GLY A 25 -15.85 2.58 -6.10
CA GLY A 25 -16.43 2.98 -7.41
C GLY A 25 -16.94 1.83 -8.25
N ILE A 26 -16.92 0.59 -7.79
CA ILE A 26 -17.56 -0.53 -8.49
C ILE A 26 -19.00 -0.63 -8.02
N LYS A 27 -19.95 -0.24 -8.87
CA LYS A 27 -21.37 -0.52 -8.65
C LYS A 27 -21.67 -1.93 -9.15
N ARG A 28 -22.08 -2.81 -8.26
CA ARG A 28 -22.58 -4.15 -8.61
C ARG A 28 -24.06 -4.01 -8.99
N THR A 29 -24.42 -4.39 -10.20
CA THR A 29 -25.81 -4.50 -10.60
C THR A 29 -26.22 -5.98 -10.56
N GLU A 30 -27.38 -6.29 -9.99
CA GLU A 30 -27.87 -7.64 -9.81
C GLU A 30 -28.06 -8.40 -11.14
N ALA A 31 -27.90 -9.73 -11.08
CA ALA A 31 -27.99 -10.63 -12.21
C ALA A 31 -29.45 -10.92 -12.56
N ASP A 32 -29.73 -11.09 -13.86
CA ASP A 32 -30.93 -11.74 -14.35
C ASP A 32 -30.82 -13.26 -14.14
N PRO A 33 -31.71 -13.88 -13.35
CA PRO A 33 -31.63 -15.31 -13.04
C PRO A 33 -31.87 -16.25 -14.21
N ALA A 34 -32.40 -15.74 -15.34
CA ALA A 34 -32.84 -16.58 -16.46
C ALA A 34 -31.73 -16.96 -17.46
N SER A 35 -30.56 -16.30 -17.44
CA SER A 35 -29.52 -16.44 -18.48
C SER A 35 -28.13 -16.85 -18.00
N GLY A 36 -28.00 -17.45 -16.83
CA GLY A 36 -26.71 -17.64 -16.18
C GLY A 36 -26.30 -16.41 -15.38
N VAL A 37 -25.34 -16.57 -14.44
CA VAL A 37 -24.96 -15.47 -13.52
C VAL A 37 -24.12 -14.45 -14.28
N VAL A 38 -24.77 -13.44 -14.89
CA VAL A 38 -24.10 -12.27 -15.46
C VAL A 38 -23.92 -11.23 -14.32
N ARG A 39 -22.69 -10.90 -14.00
CA ARG A 39 -22.38 -9.82 -13.05
C ARG A 39 -21.94 -8.57 -13.82
N ARG A 40 -22.66 -7.47 -13.65
CA ARG A 40 -22.31 -6.18 -14.27
C ARG A 40 -21.57 -5.32 -13.26
N PHE A 41 -20.48 -4.70 -13.70
CA PHE A 41 -19.68 -3.76 -12.93
C PHE A 41 -19.56 -2.46 -13.70
N SER A 42 -19.64 -1.33 -12.98
CA SER A 42 -19.44 -0.01 -13.54
C SER A 42 -18.34 0.69 -12.75
N ARG A 43 -17.42 1.32 -13.46
CA ARG A 43 -16.32 2.05 -12.87
C ARG A 43 -15.93 3.26 -13.71
N THR A 44 -15.63 4.38 -13.04
CA THR A 44 -15.05 5.56 -13.69
C THR A 44 -13.52 5.42 -13.65
N VAL A 45 -12.91 5.52 -14.84
CA VAL A 45 -11.45 5.47 -15.00
C VAL A 45 -11.00 6.84 -15.49
N PRO A 46 -10.10 7.54 -14.76
CA PRO A 46 -9.54 8.80 -15.21
C PRO A 46 -8.51 8.53 -16.32
N LEU A 47 -8.69 9.17 -17.47
CA LEU A 47 -7.79 9.03 -18.61
C LEU A 47 -6.68 10.08 -18.55
N ASP A 48 -5.49 9.68 -18.96
CA ASP A 48 -4.39 10.60 -19.23
C ASP A 48 -4.60 11.26 -20.63
N GLN A 49 -3.92 12.37 -20.90
CA GLN A 49 -3.90 12.94 -22.23
C GLN A 49 -3.19 11.98 -23.21
N GLY A 50 -3.77 11.78 -24.38
CA GLY A 50 -3.25 10.86 -25.39
C GLY A 50 -3.92 9.48 -25.35
N GLU A 51 -3.19 8.46 -25.74
CA GLU A 51 -3.67 7.08 -25.79
C GLU A 51 -3.68 6.44 -24.40
N ASN A 52 -4.79 5.78 -24.08
CA ASN A 52 -5.00 5.08 -22.84
C ASN A 52 -5.40 3.63 -23.11
N VAL A 53 -4.67 2.70 -22.56
CA VAL A 53 -4.98 1.26 -22.62
C VAL A 53 -5.59 0.83 -21.29
N ILE A 54 -6.84 0.41 -21.31
CA ILE A 54 -7.56 -0.12 -20.14
C ILE A 54 -7.64 -1.63 -20.28
N GLU A 55 -7.11 -2.33 -19.29
CA GLU A 55 -7.20 -3.79 -19.19
C GLU A 55 -8.07 -4.17 -18.00
N VAL A 56 -8.98 -5.10 -18.21
CA VAL A 56 -9.85 -5.62 -17.15
C VAL A 56 -9.66 -7.13 -17.05
N LEU A 57 -9.31 -7.59 -15.85
CA LEU A 57 -9.15 -9.02 -15.55
C LEU A 57 -10.09 -9.41 -14.40
N ALA A 58 -10.57 -10.63 -14.45
CA ALA A 58 -11.32 -11.26 -13.36
C ALA A 58 -10.40 -12.25 -12.62
N LYS A 59 -10.31 -12.13 -11.31
CA LYS A 59 -9.54 -13.02 -10.45
C LYS A 59 -10.45 -13.74 -9.48
N SER A 60 -10.31 -15.06 -9.41
CA SER A 60 -10.87 -15.93 -8.37
C SER A 60 -9.72 -16.45 -7.47
N PRO A 61 -10.00 -17.14 -6.37
CA PRO A 61 -8.96 -17.76 -5.54
C PRO A 61 -8.06 -18.77 -6.30
N SER A 62 -8.54 -19.34 -7.40
CA SER A 62 -7.86 -20.41 -8.13
C SER A 62 -7.48 -20.06 -9.57
N ALA A 63 -7.92 -18.92 -10.12
CA ALA A 63 -7.70 -18.59 -11.53
C ALA A 63 -7.75 -17.06 -11.78
N ILE A 64 -7.08 -16.64 -12.85
CA ILE A 64 -7.14 -15.29 -13.41
C ILE A 64 -7.55 -15.39 -14.89
N SER A 65 -8.43 -14.49 -15.34
CA SER A 65 -8.86 -14.46 -16.74
C SER A 65 -7.79 -13.86 -17.66
N ASN A 66 -7.91 -14.08 -18.96
CA ASN A 66 -7.27 -13.22 -19.95
C ASN A 66 -7.81 -11.77 -19.80
N PRO A 67 -6.99 -10.74 -20.05
CA PRO A 67 -7.45 -9.37 -20.01
C PRO A 67 -8.43 -9.07 -21.15
N ALA A 68 -9.51 -8.37 -20.83
CA ALA A 68 -10.27 -7.62 -21.82
C ALA A 68 -9.60 -6.24 -21.97
N VAL A 69 -9.25 -5.85 -23.20
CA VAL A 69 -8.46 -4.65 -23.48
C VAL A 69 -9.30 -3.64 -24.27
N ILE A 70 -9.28 -2.39 -23.84
CA ILE A 70 -9.92 -1.26 -24.54
C ILE A 70 -8.86 -0.16 -24.67
N THR A 71 -8.68 0.37 -25.88
CA THR A 71 -7.82 1.53 -26.14
C THR A 71 -8.68 2.74 -26.42
N LEU A 72 -8.43 3.83 -25.71
CA LEU A 72 -9.13 5.11 -25.83
C LEU A 72 -8.14 6.24 -25.99
N SER A 73 -8.45 7.23 -26.83
CA SER A 73 -7.66 8.46 -26.93
C SER A 73 -8.42 9.61 -26.27
N SER A 74 -7.75 10.30 -25.34
CA SER A 74 -8.28 11.51 -24.72
C SER A 74 -7.51 12.75 -25.13
N ARG A 75 -8.23 13.82 -25.51
CA ARG A 75 -7.62 15.10 -25.87
C ARG A 75 -7.16 15.90 -24.64
N GLN A 76 -7.69 15.58 -23.48
CA GLN A 76 -7.38 16.26 -22.22
C GLN A 76 -7.17 15.21 -21.12
N ALA A 77 -6.25 15.48 -20.22
CA ALA A 77 -6.17 14.72 -18.97
C ALA A 77 -7.41 14.97 -18.11
N ALA A 78 -7.84 13.99 -17.34
CA ALA A 78 -8.89 14.19 -16.35
C ALA A 78 -8.49 15.32 -15.38
N PRO A 79 -9.42 16.21 -14.97
CA PRO A 79 -9.12 17.24 -14.00
C PRO A 79 -8.50 16.65 -12.74
N ALA A 80 -7.41 17.24 -12.27
CA ALA A 80 -6.67 16.75 -11.11
C ALA A 80 -7.52 16.64 -9.83
N ASP A 81 -8.54 17.51 -9.71
CA ASP A 81 -9.45 17.52 -8.56
C ASP A 81 -10.49 16.40 -8.55
N LEU A 82 -10.73 15.74 -9.69
CA LEU A 82 -11.69 14.64 -9.75
C LEU A 82 -11.21 13.37 -9.00
N PHE A 83 -9.90 13.22 -8.87
CA PHE A 83 -9.31 12.01 -8.28
C PHE A 83 -8.10 12.38 -7.45
N LYS A 84 -8.36 12.81 -6.20
CA LYS A 84 -7.28 12.98 -5.23
C LYS A 84 -6.60 11.63 -4.98
N PRO A 85 -5.26 11.57 -4.98
CA PRO A 85 -4.54 10.36 -4.58
C PRO A 85 -4.92 9.97 -3.17
N ASN A 86 -4.90 8.70 -2.84
CA ASN A 86 -4.89 8.29 -1.44
C ASN A 86 -3.44 8.33 -0.91
N LEU A 87 -3.33 8.44 0.39
CA LEU A 87 -2.04 8.39 1.08
C LEU A 87 -1.99 7.16 2.00
N TYR A 88 -0.92 6.40 1.87
CA TYR A 88 -0.61 5.27 2.74
C TYR A 88 0.63 5.60 3.54
N VAL A 89 0.53 5.54 4.86
CA VAL A 89 1.61 5.92 5.78
C VAL A 89 1.98 4.72 6.65
N LEU A 90 3.18 4.21 6.48
CA LEU A 90 3.80 3.32 7.46
C LEU A 90 4.70 4.17 8.34
N SER A 91 4.34 4.28 9.62
CA SER A 91 5.07 5.11 10.58
C SER A 91 5.57 4.23 11.72
N VAL A 92 6.90 4.15 11.88
CA VAL A 92 7.56 3.29 12.85
C VAL A 92 8.35 4.15 13.82
N GLY A 93 8.16 3.95 15.14
CA GLY A 93 8.87 4.69 16.17
C GLY A 93 9.22 3.85 17.39
N VAL A 94 10.50 3.68 17.69
CA VAL A 94 10.96 2.88 18.82
C VAL A 94 11.67 3.76 19.83
N SER A 95 11.04 3.97 20.97
CA SER A 95 11.62 4.63 22.14
C SER A 95 11.91 3.64 23.26
N ASP A 96 11.09 2.62 23.39
CA ASP A 96 11.19 1.58 24.40
C ASP A 96 11.68 0.29 23.71
N TYR A 97 12.88 -0.13 24.04
CA TYR A 97 13.54 -1.30 23.46
C TYR A 97 13.52 -2.47 24.45
N ALA A 98 13.48 -3.70 23.95
CA ALA A 98 13.66 -4.89 24.78
C ALA A 98 15.02 -4.89 25.54
N ASN A 99 16.00 -4.15 25.03
CA ASN A 99 17.23 -3.79 25.74
C ASN A 99 17.17 -2.32 26.14
N ASN A 100 16.84 -2.03 27.38
CA ASN A 100 16.66 -0.68 27.94
C ASN A 100 17.87 0.25 27.80
N ASP A 101 19.08 -0.30 27.56
CA ASP A 101 20.27 0.50 27.25
C ASP A 101 20.13 1.30 25.94
N LEU A 102 19.15 0.94 25.11
CA LEU A 102 18.85 1.57 23.82
C LEU A 102 17.66 2.53 23.89
N ASP A 103 17.07 2.77 25.06
CA ASP A 103 15.87 3.57 25.17
C ASP A 103 16.05 5.02 24.68
N LEU A 104 15.04 5.50 23.95
CA LEU A 104 14.94 6.86 23.42
C LEU A 104 13.71 7.58 24.00
N ARG A 105 13.71 8.90 23.91
CA ARG A 105 12.63 9.67 24.55
C ARG A 105 11.44 9.95 23.63
N PHE A 106 11.65 10.14 22.33
CA PHE A 106 10.64 10.77 21.47
C PHE A 106 10.30 10.03 20.20
N ALA A 107 11.02 8.98 19.82
CA ALA A 107 10.85 8.29 18.55
C ALA A 107 9.40 7.77 18.34
N HIS A 108 8.76 7.23 19.36
CA HIS A 108 7.35 6.82 19.31
C HIS A 108 6.41 8.02 19.09
N ALA A 109 6.67 9.13 19.78
CA ALA A 109 5.85 10.34 19.68
C ALA A 109 5.98 11.00 18.30
N ASP A 110 7.18 10.96 17.70
CA ASP A 110 7.44 11.45 16.35
C ASP A 110 6.64 10.62 15.32
N ALA A 111 6.68 9.30 15.45
CA ALA A 111 5.93 8.41 14.56
C ALA A 111 4.42 8.66 14.62
N GLU A 112 3.86 8.82 15.82
CA GLU A 112 2.47 9.19 16.00
C GLU A 112 2.16 10.59 15.45
N GLY A 113 3.06 11.55 15.70
CA GLY A 113 2.92 12.93 15.25
C GLY A 113 2.83 13.02 13.72
N ILE A 114 3.71 12.34 13.02
CA ILE A 114 3.71 12.26 11.56
C ILE A 114 2.41 11.63 11.04
N ALA A 115 1.99 10.50 11.61
CA ALA A 115 0.75 9.85 11.21
C ALA A 115 -0.49 10.76 11.41
N ARG A 116 -0.57 11.48 12.53
CA ARG A 116 -1.63 12.48 12.79
C ARG A 116 -1.57 13.64 11.82
N ALA A 117 -0.39 14.16 11.52
CA ALA A 117 -0.21 15.27 10.58
C ALA A 117 -0.71 14.90 9.18
N PHE A 118 -0.35 13.72 8.67
CA PHE A 118 -0.84 13.23 7.40
C PHE A 118 -2.35 12.94 7.43
N LYS A 119 -2.87 12.36 8.51
CA LYS A 119 -4.31 12.10 8.66
C LYS A 119 -5.15 13.37 8.53
N SER A 120 -4.65 14.50 9.00
CA SER A 120 -5.32 15.81 8.88
C SER A 120 -5.47 16.29 7.42
N GLN A 121 -4.76 15.70 6.48
CA GLN A 121 -4.82 16.02 5.05
C GLN A 121 -5.89 15.22 4.30
N GLN A 122 -6.58 14.30 4.97
CA GLN A 122 -7.68 13.55 4.38
C GLN A 122 -8.81 14.47 3.94
N GLY A 123 -9.30 14.28 2.72
CA GLY A 123 -10.29 15.16 2.09
C GLY A 123 -9.74 16.49 1.56
N ARG A 124 -8.50 16.86 1.93
CA ARG A 124 -7.80 18.07 1.47
C ARG A 124 -6.83 17.75 0.32
N LEU A 125 -5.60 17.37 0.64
CA LEU A 125 -4.60 16.95 -0.34
C LEU A 125 -4.83 15.54 -0.85
N PHE A 126 -5.35 14.66 0.00
CA PHE A 126 -5.59 13.26 -0.29
C PHE A 126 -7.07 12.91 -0.19
N GLY A 127 -7.52 11.93 -0.98
CA GLY A 127 -8.86 11.39 -0.89
C GLY A 127 -9.07 10.68 0.44
N GLU A 128 -8.32 9.61 0.66
CA GLU A 128 -8.22 8.88 1.92
C GLU A 128 -6.79 8.89 2.42
N VAL A 129 -6.63 8.86 3.74
CA VAL A 129 -5.33 8.63 4.39
C VAL A 129 -5.46 7.39 5.27
N LYS A 130 -4.73 6.34 4.90
CA LYS A 130 -4.58 5.12 5.68
C LYS A 130 -3.20 5.11 6.33
N SER A 131 -3.15 4.84 7.63
CA SER A 131 -1.91 4.80 8.39
C SER A 131 -1.79 3.49 9.16
N ARG A 132 -0.62 2.86 9.09
CA ARG A 132 -0.18 1.81 9.99
C ARG A 132 0.91 2.41 10.87
N VAL A 133 0.66 2.48 12.16
CA VAL A 133 1.57 3.08 13.15
C VAL A 133 2.08 1.96 14.03
N LEU A 134 3.39 1.75 14.03
CA LEU A 134 4.07 0.74 14.83
C LEU A 134 4.97 1.44 15.85
N ILE A 135 4.64 1.35 17.11
CA ILE A 135 5.41 1.99 18.18
C ILE A 135 5.89 0.97 19.22
N ASN A 136 7.10 1.17 19.71
CA ASN A 136 7.68 0.40 20.80
C ASN A 136 7.50 -1.12 20.59
N GLU A 137 6.86 -1.83 21.50
CA GLU A 137 6.64 -3.28 21.46
C GLU A 137 5.93 -3.77 20.16
N GLN A 138 5.17 -2.91 19.51
CA GLN A 138 4.52 -3.22 18.22
C GLN A 138 5.49 -3.09 17.04
N ALA A 139 6.61 -2.41 17.21
CA ALA A 139 7.60 -2.19 16.17
C ALA A 139 8.65 -3.31 16.17
N THR A 140 8.21 -4.56 16.08
CA THR A 140 9.11 -5.71 15.91
C THR A 140 9.60 -5.80 14.46
N ARG A 141 10.68 -6.56 14.24
CA ARG A 141 11.19 -6.82 12.88
C ARG A 141 10.10 -7.38 11.96
N GLY A 142 9.31 -8.35 12.45
CA GLY A 142 8.21 -8.95 11.68
C GLY A 142 7.17 -7.93 11.28
N GLU A 143 6.66 -7.16 12.25
CA GLU A 143 5.62 -6.15 12.00
C GLU A 143 6.07 -5.03 11.04
N VAL A 144 7.36 -4.66 11.06
CA VAL A 144 7.90 -3.69 10.11
C VAL A 144 7.88 -4.26 8.68
N LEU A 145 8.29 -5.52 8.49
CA LEU A 145 8.24 -6.20 7.19
C LEU A 145 6.81 -6.41 6.72
N ASP A 146 5.90 -6.83 7.60
CA ASP A 146 4.46 -6.92 7.31
C ASP A 146 3.85 -5.55 6.95
N GLY A 147 4.45 -4.47 7.46
CA GLY A 147 4.13 -3.10 7.06
C GLY A 147 4.52 -2.80 5.61
N PHE A 148 5.63 -3.34 5.14
CA PHE A 148 6.04 -3.24 3.72
C PHE A 148 5.11 -4.03 2.82
N ASP A 149 4.80 -5.28 3.17
CA ASP A 149 3.86 -6.12 2.42
C ASP A 149 2.47 -5.47 2.34
N TRP A 150 2.05 -4.80 3.43
CA TRP A 150 0.82 -4.01 3.42
C TRP A 150 0.87 -2.86 2.41
N LEU A 151 1.97 -2.10 2.34
CA LEU A 151 2.12 -1.04 1.33
C LEU A 151 2.06 -1.60 -0.09
N GLU A 152 2.78 -2.70 -0.37
CA GLU A 152 2.75 -3.36 -1.68
C GLU A 152 1.35 -3.81 -2.09
N SER A 153 0.57 -4.31 -1.13
CA SER A 153 -0.78 -4.81 -1.40
C SER A 153 -1.82 -3.72 -1.65
N GLU A 154 -1.63 -2.53 -1.09
CA GLU A 154 -2.63 -1.46 -1.05
C GLU A 154 -2.32 -0.29 -1.99
N VAL A 155 -1.03 0.06 -2.16
CA VAL A 155 -0.62 1.23 -2.93
C VAL A 155 -0.78 0.99 -4.43
N THR A 156 -1.37 1.97 -5.11
CA THR A 156 -1.52 1.97 -6.55
C THR A 156 -0.72 3.12 -7.17
N GLN A 157 -0.60 3.11 -8.49
CA GLN A 157 0.16 4.11 -9.24
C GLN A 157 -0.26 5.57 -8.95
N ARG A 158 -1.51 5.80 -8.57
CA ARG A 158 -2.05 7.14 -8.32
C ARG A 158 -1.97 7.54 -6.86
N ASP A 159 -1.56 6.63 -6.01
CA ASP A 159 -1.47 6.86 -4.58
C ASP A 159 -0.07 7.35 -4.21
N VAL A 160 0.03 7.85 -3.00
CA VAL A 160 1.30 8.25 -2.39
C VAL A 160 1.57 7.31 -1.22
N ALA A 161 2.80 6.83 -1.12
CA ALA A 161 3.27 6.06 0.02
C ALA A 161 4.32 6.85 0.79
N VAL A 162 4.22 6.81 2.12
CA VAL A 162 5.20 7.40 3.02
C VAL A 162 5.63 6.34 4.02
N VAL A 163 6.94 6.13 4.11
CA VAL A 163 7.57 5.33 5.16
C VAL A 163 8.35 6.28 6.05
N PHE A 164 7.97 6.34 7.32
CA PHE A 164 8.66 7.10 8.36
C PHE A 164 9.23 6.14 9.39
N VAL A 165 10.49 6.32 9.74
CA VAL A 165 11.13 5.54 10.80
C VAL A 165 11.89 6.47 11.76
N ALA A 166 11.68 6.26 13.05
CA ALA A 166 12.40 6.91 14.14
C ALA A 166 12.88 5.86 15.15
N GLY A 167 14.17 5.87 15.44
CA GLY A 167 14.81 4.88 16.30
C GLY A 167 16.30 4.78 16.03
N HIS A 168 16.96 3.79 16.60
CA HIS A 168 18.39 3.56 16.36
C HIS A 168 18.66 2.94 15.00
N GLY A 169 19.75 3.40 14.40
CA GLY A 169 20.38 2.76 13.25
C GLY A 169 21.84 2.44 13.55
N VAL A 170 22.31 1.31 13.04
CA VAL A 170 23.69 0.84 13.22
C VAL A 170 24.25 0.27 11.94
N ASN A 171 25.56 0.40 11.75
CA ASN A 171 26.29 -0.29 10.69
C ASN A 171 26.89 -1.59 11.23
N ASP A 172 26.90 -2.63 10.40
CA ASP A 172 27.71 -3.82 10.66
C ASP A 172 29.19 -3.58 10.26
N SER A 173 30.05 -4.58 10.47
CA SER A 173 31.48 -4.51 10.11
C SER A 173 31.75 -4.43 8.60
N ARG A 174 30.73 -4.48 7.76
CA ARG A 174 30.79 -4.36 6.29
C ARG A 174 30.09 -3.11 5.78
N ASP A 175 29.80 -2.17 6.68
CA ASP A 175 29.06 -0.92 6.41
C ASP A 175 27.61 -1.11 5.90
N ASN A 176 27.00 -2.27 6.13
CA ASN A 176 25.57 -2.42 5.92
C ASN A 176 24.81 -1.73 7.06
N TYR A 177 23.90 -0.84 6.72
CA TYR A 177 23.07 -0.12 7.65
C TYR A 177 21.82 -0.90 8.03
N TYR A 178 21.47 -0.92 9.32
CA TYR A 178 20.32 -1.60 9.89
C TYR A 178 19.53 -0.63 10.77
N PHE A 179 18.21 -0.61 10.60
CA PHE A 179 17.28 -0.05 11.57
C PHE A 179 17.05 -1.07 12.69
N LEU A 180 17.09 -0.63 13.94
CA LEU A 180 16.83 -1.47 15.10
C LEU A 180 15.36 -1.39 15.52
N PRO A 181 14.53 -2.43 15.30
CA PRO A 181 13.20 -2.54 15.90
C PRO A 181 13.26 -2.82 17.40
N HIS A 182 12.11 -2.83 18.09
CA HIS A 182 12.01 -3.05 19.52
C HIS A 182 12.74 -4.32 20.00
N ASP A 183 12.60 -5.42 19.27
CA ASP A 183 13.17 -6.75 19.58
C ASP A 183 14.58 -6.96 19.04
N ALA A 184 15.27 -5.87 18.62
CA ALA A 184 16.59 -5.97 18.02
C ALA A 184 17.64 -6.41 19.02
N ASN A 185 18.52 -7.33 18.55
CA ASN A 185 19.73 -7.69 19.24
C ASN A 185 20.95 -7.17 18.45
N PRO A 186 21.66 -6.14 18.95
CA PRO A 186 22.79 -5.53 18.23
C PRO A 186 23.94 -6.51 17.92
N LYS A 187 24.02 -7.63 18.64
CA LYS A 187 25.00 -8.70 18.39
C LYS A 187 24.57 -9.68 17.29
N LYS A 188 23.31 -9.58 16.80
CA LYS A 188 22.70 -10.48 15.82
C LYS A 188 21.90 -9.71 14.77
N LEU A 189 22.44 -8.61 14.24
CA LEU A 189 21.75 -7.66 13.35
C LEU A 189 20.97 -8.34 12.22
N ARG A 190 21.61 -9.21 11.45
CA ARG A 190 20.97 -9.90 10.33
C ARG A 190 19.70 -10.69 10.68
N ARG A 191 19.56 -11.09 11.95
CA ARG A 191 18.42 -11.90 12.40
C ARG A 191 17.35 -11.09 13.09
N SER A 192 17.70 -9.94 13.67
CA SER A 192 16.81 -9.18 14.55
C SER A 192 16.59 -7.72 14.14
N ALA A 193 17.36 -7.22 13.17
CA ALA A 193 17.23 -5.85 12.67
C ALA A 193 16.69 -5.83 11.24
N VAL A 194 16.23 -4.68 10.78
CA VAL A 194 15.75 -4.46 9.41
C VAL A 194 16.87 -3.83 8.60
N GLU A 195 17.41 -4.55 7.62
CA GLU A 195 18.44 -4.04 6.73
C GLU A 195 17.91 -2.89 5.88
N TRP A 196 18.69 -1.83 5.71
CA TRP A 196 18.28 -0.65 4.93
C TRP A 196 17.92 -0.98 3.48
N ASN A 197 18.52 -2.02 2.94
CA ASN A 197 18.19 -2.48 1.61
C ASN A 197 16.71 -2.92 1.46
N ALA A 198 16.08 -3.41 2.54
CA ALA A 198 14.66 -3.73 2.51
C ALA A 198 13.80 -2.48 2.30
N PHE A 199 14.17 -1.34 2.90
CA PHE A 199 13.51 -0.06 2.66
C PHE A 199 13.68 0.42 1.22
N ASN A 200 14.89 0.29 0.66
CA ASN A 200 15.14 0.66 -0.73
C ASN A 200 14.35 -0.21 -1.72
N THR A 201 14.28 -1.52 -1.45
CA THR A 201 13.53 -2.46 -2.27
C THR A 201 12.05 -2.11 -2.29
N ILE A 202 11.42 -1.93 -1.12
CA ILE A 202 10.01 -1.59 -1.07
C ILE A 202 9.71 -0.26 -1.78
N LEU A 203 10.54 0.77 -1.57
CA LEU A 203 10.34 2.07 -2.22
C LEU A 203 10.52 2.02 -3.74
N ALA A 204 11.37 1.11 -4.25
CA ALA A 204 11.57 0.91 -5.68
C ALA A 204 10.42 0.11 -6.34
N ASP A 205 9.84 -0.86 -5.59
CA ASP A 205 8.83 -1.79 -6.11
C ASP A 205 7.40 -1.22 -6.01
N LEU A 206 7.19 -0.20 -5.16
CA LEU A 206 5.88 0.45 -5.06
C LEU A 206 5.49 1.12 -6.39
N PRO A 207 4.27 0.89 -6.89
CA PRO A 207 3.78 1.53 -8.12
C PRO A 207 3.43 3.01 -7.93
N GLY A 208 3.33 3.49 -6.67
CA GLY A 208 2.99 4.86 -6.28
C GLY A 208 4.18 5.83 -6.37
N LYS A 209 3.95 7.03 -5.83
CA LYS A 209 4.98 8.08 -5.68
C LYS A 209 5.34 8.27 -4.21
#